data_c07615a2c9f6081bb1e8ecef36970ccb
#
_entry.id   c07615a2c9f6081bb1e8ecef36970ccb
#
_cell.length_a   1.000
_cell.length_b   1.000
_cell.length_c   1.000
_cell.angle_alpha   90.00
_cell.angle_beta   90.00
_cell.angle_gamma   90.00
#
_symmetry.space_group_name_H-M   'P 1'
#
loop_
_entity.id
_entity.type
_entity.pdbx_description
1 polymer ?
#
loop_
_entity_poly.entity_id
_entity_poly.type
_entity_poly.pdbx_seq_one_letter_code
_entity_poly.pdbx_strand_id
1 'polypeptide(L)'
;MPEPLPSLSSRLADVNSSAVRDILELTQRDEVISFAGGLPAPELFPAELVAQAFAAALAPTRAARAMQYSSTEGDPELRALLAQRFALRGLEADPSETLITTGSQQALGLVASVLLDPGDAVLVENPSYLAALQCFGFAGAKLVPVPCDEQGLDTEALPPLIAEHRPKFLYVVPTFQNPTGRTLPAQRRRRVAEIAAEHGLWLIEDDPYGELRYDGEPLAPIGSHAGASDRTVSISSLSKVLSPGLRIGFLRAPEALMGPLTIAKQAADLHTSTVDQIAARASLQAADLDEHIANLCHEYRRRRDALLHGLADALPEGSTFNRPDGGMFVWARLPEGHDAAELLTAALRHDVAFVPGAPFFAADPDHRTLRLSFTTHVPDEIVEGLARLRTAARDGG
;
A
#
# COMPACT_ATOMS: atom_id res chain seq x y z
N MET A 1 -34.48 -18.38 29.66
CA MET A 1 -33.14 -18.12 29.10
C MET A 1 -33.31 -16.97 28.11
N PRO A 2 -32.41 -16.02 28.04
CA PRO A 2 -32.49 -15.00 26.99
C PRO A 2 -32.41 -15.66 25.62
N GLU A 3 -33.19 -15.20 24.66
CA GLU A 3 -33.12 -15.68 23.29
C GLU A 3 -31.68 -15.43 22.73
N PRO A 4 -31.16 -16.34 21.89
CA PRO A 4 -29.85 -16.20 21.30
C PRO A 4 -29.82 -14.91 20.41
N LEU A 5 -28.71 -14.19 20.45
CA LEU A 5 -28.50 -13.04 19.56
C LEU A 5 -28.56 -13.46 18.09
N PRO A 6 -29.01 -12.59 17.18
CA PRO A 6 -28.96 -12.85 15.74
C PRO A 6 -27.55 -13.22 15.29
N SER A 7 -27.44 -14.10 14.28
CA SER A 7 -26.14 -14.45 13.71
C SER A 7 -25.46 -13.25 13.02
N LEU A 8 -24.13 -13.20 13.11
CA LEU A 8 -23.33 -12.23 12.36
C LEU A 8 -23.42 -12.51 10.85
N SER A 9 -23.04 -11.50 10.04
CA SER A 9 -22.94 -11.68 8.59
C SER A 9 -21.96 -12.79 8.23
N SER A 10 -22.34 -13.65 7.29
CA SER A 10 -21.47 -14.71 6.77
C SER A 10 -20.17 -14.18 6.13
N ARG A 11 -20.14 -12.91 5.75
CA ARG A 11 -18.93 -12.23 5.24
C ARG A 11 -17.76 -12.23 6.23
N LEU A 12 -18.03 -12.40 7.53
CA LEU A 12 -17.00 -12.45 8.57
C LEU A 12 -16.45 -13.86 8.80
N ALA A 13 -17.06 -14.90 8.22
CA ALA A 13 -16.69 -16.28 8.49
C ALA A 13 -15.25 -16.61 8.06
N ASP A 14 -14.80 -16.01 6.95
CA ASP A 14 -13.49 -16.27 6.32
C ASP A 14 -12.50 -15.11 6.46
N VAL A 15 -12.86 -14.04 7.19
CA VAL A 15 -12.00 -12.87 7.38
C VAL A 15 -11.35 -12.91 8.76
N ASN A 16 -10.06 -13.21 8.78
CA ASN A 16 -9.26 -13.17 10.00
C ASN A 16 -8.72 -11.76 10.30
N SER A 17 -8.35 -11.53 11.57
CA SER A 17 -7.56 -10.36 11.96
C SER A 17 -6.28 -10.24 11.11
N SER A 18 -5.79 -9.02 10.94
CA SER A 18 -4.54 -8.82 10.23
C SER A 18 -3.35 -9.35 11.04
N ALA A 19 -2.65 -10.37 10.54
CA ALA A 19 -1.42 -10.86 11.15
C ALA A 19 -0.36 -9.76 11.38
N VAL A 20 -0.34 -8.74 10.52
CA VAL A 20 0.52 -7.56 10.69
C VAL A 20 0.10 -6.76 11.92
N ARG A 21 -1.22 -6.59 12.16
CA ARG A 21 -1.74 -5.90 13.35
C ARG A 21 -1.37 -6.64 14.63
N ASP A 22 -1.54 -7.96 14.64
CA ASP A 22 -1.23 -8.77 15.81
C ASP A 22 0.27 -8.66 16.17
N ILE A 23 1.16 -8.65 15.16
CA ILE A 23 2.59 -8.43 15.36
C ILE A 23 2.87 -7.00 15.86
N LEU A 24 2.20 -5.98 15.30
CA LEU A 24 2.37 -4.60 15.75
C LEU A 24 1.92 -4.41 17.21
N GLU A 25 0.88 -5.10 17.68
CA GLU A 25 0.48 -5.09 19.10
C GLU A 25 1.55 -5.72 19.99
N LEU A 26 2.20 -6.81 19.55
CA LEU A 26 3.31 -7.45 20.27
C LEU A 26 4.58 -6.60 20.33
N THR A 27 4.75 -5.67 19.38
CA THR A 27 5.95 -4.84 19.22
C THR A 27 5.79 -3.41 19.77
N GLN A 28 4.76 -3.14 20.58
CA GLN A 28 4.54 -1.81 21.20
C GLN A 28 5.51 -1.50 22.36
N ARG A 29 6.36 -2.46 22.78
CA ARG A 29 7.35 -2.25 23.81
C ARG A 29 8.53 -1.44 23.27
N ASP A 30 8.98 -0.44 24.01
CA ASP A 30 10.06 0.48 23.61
C ASP A 30 11.40 -0.23 23.34
N GLU A 31 11.62 -1.42 23.93
CA GLU A 31 12.85 -2.19 23.76
C GLU A 31 12.91 -2.94 22.44
N VAL A 32 11.76 -3.09 21.74
CA VAL A 32 11.66 -3.89 20.52
C VAL A 32 12.05 -3.05 19.29
N ILE A 33 13.11 -3.46 18.60
CA ILE A 33 13.44 -2.93 17.28
C ILE A 33 12.57 -3.63 16.23
N SER A 34 11.56 -2.92 15.73
CA SER A 34 10.55 -3.52 14.87
C SER A 34 10.75 -3.19 13.39
N PHE A 35 11.14 -4.18 12.61
CA PHE A 35 11.10 -4.15 11.13
C PHE A 35 9.73 -4.59 10.58
N ALA A 36 8.70 -4.76 11.42
CA ALA A 36 7.39 -5.25 11.01
C ALA A 36 6.51 -4.17 10.40
N GLY A 37 6.55 -2.94 10.94
CA GLY A 37 5.66 -1.86 10.56
C GLY A 37 5.98 -1.26 9.20
N GLY A 38 4.99 -1.15 8.30
CA GLY A 38 5.08 -0.34 7.09
C GLY A 38 4.75 1.14 7.39
N LEU A 39 5.38 1.72 8.42
CA LEU A 39 5.12 3.07 8.88
C LEU A 39 6.21 4.02 8.39
N PRO A 40 5.85 5.24 7.92
CA PRO A 40 6.82 6.29 7.69
C PRO A 40 7.51 6.68 9.01
N ALA A 41 8.74 7.19 8.90
CA ALA A 41 9.52 7.71 10.02
C ALA A 41 8.85 8.89 10.70
N PRO A 42 8.46 8.82 11.99
CA PRO A 42 7.74 9.90 12.65
C PRO A 42 8.54 11.20 12.75
N GLU A 43 9.86 11.11 12.92
CA GLU A 43 10.78 12.26 13.04
C GLU A 43 10.99 12.99 11.71
N LEU A 44 10.58 12.36 10.58
CA LEU A 44 10.64 12.97 9.26
C LEU A 44 9.29 13.59 8.85
N PHE A 45 8.26 13.54 9.68
CA PHE A 45 7.00 14.22 9.34
C PHE A 45 7.21 15.74 9.28
N PRO A 46 6.63 16.44 8.29
CA PRO A 46 6.70 17.89 8.20
C PRO A 46 5.71 18.52 9.20
N ALA A 47 5.92 18.25 10.50
CA ALA A 47 4.98 18.58 11.56
C ALA A 47 4.66 20.07 11.65
N GLU A 48 5.68 20.93 11.48
CA GLU A 48 5.48 22.39 11.51
C GLU A 48 4.64 22.86 10.32
N LEU A 49 4.92 22.37 9.11
CA LEU A 49 4.12 22.66 7.90
C LEU A 49 2.66 22.26 8.10
N VAL A 50 2.41 21.05 8.59
CA VAL A 50 1.07 20.54 8.84
C VAL A 50 0.37 21.36 9.94
N ALA A 51 1.05 21.69 11.03
CA ALA A 51 0.49 22.54 12.09
C ALA A 51 0.09 23.92 11.57
N GLN A 52 0.93 24.57 10.77
CA GLN A 52 0.61 25.85 10.13
C GLN A 52 -0.58 25.74 9.17
N ALA A 53 -0.67 24.65 8.40
CA ALA A 53 -1.79 24.38 7.49
C ALA A 53 -3.12 24.27 8.27
N PHE A 54 -3.15 23.54 9.40
CA PHE A 54 -4.32 23.47 10.27
C PHE A 54 -4.68 24.81 10.91
N ALA A 55 -3.68 25.54 11.40
CA ALA A 55 -3.92 26.88 11.95
C ALA A 55 -4.53 27.82 10.91
N ALA A 56 -4.07 27.78 9.66
CA ALA A 56 -4.62 28.54 8.56
C ALA A 56 -6.05 28.10 8.18
N ALA A 57 -6.34 26.79 8.20
CA ALA A 57 -7.67 26.25 7.93
C ALA A 57 -8.69 26.69 8.99
N LEU A 58 -8.28 26.73 10.25
CA LEU A 58 -9.12 27.07 11.41
C LEU A 58 -9.05 28.55 11.82
N ALA A 59 -8.42 29.40 11.01
CA ALA A 59 -8.43 30.85 11.25
C ALA A 59 -9.89 31.38 11.28
N PRO A 60 -10.22 32.40 12.10
CA PRO A 60 -11.60 32.85 12.34
C PRO A 60 -12.43 33.12 11.07
N THR A 61 -11.78 33.60 10.00
CA THR A 61 -12.40 33.90 8.71
C THR A 61 -12.68 32.65 7.84
N ARG A 62 -12.10 31.50 8.16
CA ARG A 62 -12.17 30.24 7.38
C ARG A 62 -12.76 29.06 8.17
N ALA A 63 -12.72 29.13 9.50
CA ALA A 63 -13.10 28.05 10.40
C ALA A 63 -14.52 27.51 10.13
N ALA A 64 -15.49 28.40 9.90
CA ALA A 64 -16.87 27.99 9.61
C ALA A 64 -16.97 27.09 8.37
N ARG A 65 -16.20 27.37 7.31
CA ARG A 65 -16.14 26.53 6.10
C ARG A 65 -15.41 25.21 6.39
N ALA A 66 -14.31 25.25 7.14
CA ALA A 66 -13.54 24.07 7.46
C ALA A 66 -14.31 23.05 8.34
N MET A 67 -15.24 23.55 9.17
CA MET A 67 -16.05 22.72 10.07
C MET A 67 -17.41 22.32 9.47
N GLN A 68 -17.75 22.73 8.25
CA GLN A 68 -19.00 22.38 7.59
C GLN A 68 -18.84 21.13 6.71
N TYR A 69 -19.96 20.50 6.37
CA TYR A 69 -20.01 19.46 5.34
C TYR A 69 -19.45 19.97 4.01
N SER A 70 -18.88 19.02 3.22
CA SER A 70 -18.27 19.27 1.92
C SER A 70 -18.90 18.41 0.84
N SER A 71 -18.46 18.58 -0.43
CA SER A 71 -18.84 17.68 -1.50
C SER A 71 -18.25 16.30 -1.29
N THR A 72 -18.94 15.27 -1.76
CA THR A 72 -18.51 13.86 -1.66
C THR A 72 -17.21 13.63 -2.41
N GLU A 73 -17.07 14.26 -3.58
CA GLU A 73 -15.88 14.13 -4.42
C GLU A 73 -14.63 14.76 -3.75
N GLY A 74 -14.85 15.68 -2.83
CA GLY A 74 -13.81 16.39 -2.11
C GLY A 74 -13.60 17.84 -2.60
N ASP A 75 -12.71 18.56 -1.91
CA ASP A 75 -12.36 19.96 -2.19
C ASP A 75 -11.82 20.11 -3.63
N PRO A 76 -12.44 20.98 -4.46
CA PRO A 76 -12.08 21.09 -5.88
C PRO A 76 -10.62 21.51 -6.13
N GLU A 77 -10.07 22.39 -5.28
CA GLU A 77 -8.69 22.83 -5.40
C GLU A 77 -7.72 21.71 -5.01
N LEU A 78 -8.06 20.91 -4.00
CA LEU A 78 -7.26 19.74 -3.64
C LEU A 78 -7.31 18.68 -4.76
N ARG A 79 -8.48 18.42 -5.34
CA ARG A 79 -8.61 17.51 -6.50
C ARG A 79 -7.73 17.93 -7.67
N ALA A 80 -7.66 19.25 -7.97
CA ALA A 80 -6.81 19.78 -9.03
C ALA A 80 -5.31 19.54 -8.73
N LEU A 81 -4.87 19.74 -7.49
CA LEU A 81 -3.49 19.46 -7.08
C LEU A 81 -3.16 17.96 -7.15
N LEU A 82 -4.09 17.10 -6.75
CA LEU A 82 -3.89 15.65 -6.80
C LEU A 82 -3.88 15.12 -8.24
N ALA A 83 -4.70 15.69 -9.14
CA ALA A 83 -4.63 15.41 -10.57
C ALA A 83 -3.27 15.81 -11.17
N GLN A 84 -2.72 16.96 -10.76
CA GLN A 84 -1.35 17.36 -11.16
C GLN A 84 -0.30 16.36 -10.64
N ARG A 85 -0.43 15.81 -9.44
CA ARG A 85 0.51 14.78 -8.94
C ARG A 85 0.46 13.49 -9.75
N PHE A 86 -0.71 13.07 -10.22
CA PHE A 86 -0.80 11.98 -11.19
C PHE A 86 -0.07 12.34 -12.50
N ALA A 87 -0.27 13.56 -13.03
CA ALA A 87 0.37 14.01 -14.26
C ALA A 87 1.91 14.07 -14.16
N LEU A 88 2.46 14.52 -13.02
CA LEU A 88 3.91 14.49 -12.74
C LEU A 88 4.49 13.07 -12.79
N ARG A 89 3.66 12.06 -12.56
CA ARG A 89 4.05 10.64 -12.63
C ARG A 89 3.74 10.00 -13.99
N GLY A 90 3.29 10.78 -14.96
CA GLY A 90 3.01 10.34 -16.32
C GLY A 90 1.59 9.80 -16.55
N LEU A 91 0.66 10.00 -15.60
CA LEU A 91 -0.74 9.67 -15.77
C LEU A 91 -1.56 10.97 -15.88
N GLU A 92 -1.99 11.32 -17.07
CA GLU A 92 -2.92 12.43 -17.24
C GLU A 92 -4.22 12.17 -16.47
N ALA A 93 -4.66 13.16 -15.71
CA ALA A 93 -5.88 13.09 -14.92
C ALA A 93 -6.59 14.46 -14.92
N ASP A 94 -7.88 14.43 -15.18
CA ASP A 94 -8.74 15.60 -14.99
C ASP A 94 -9.21 15.65 -13.52
N PRO A 95 -9.35 16.86 -12.92
CA PRO A 95 -9.95 16.98 -11.60
C PRO A 95 -11.34 16.37 -11.47
N SER A 96 -12.13 16.28 -12.56
CA SER A 96 -13.45 15.62 -12.57
C SER A 96 -13.34 14.09 -12.46
N GLU A 97 -12.23 13.50 -12.85
CA GLU A 97 -11.92 12.07 -12.73
C GLU A 97 -11.24 11.72 -11.39
N THR A 98 -11.05 12.71 -10.51
CA THR A 98 -10.35 12.53 -9.23
C THR A 98 -11.34 12.55 -8.07
N LEU A 99 -11.29 11.54 -7.20
CA LEU A 99 -12.07 11.41 -5.98
C LEU A 99 -11.15 11.35 -4.76
N ILE A 100 -11.42 12.20 -3.77
CA ILE A 100 -10.69 12.17 -2.49
C ILE A 100 -11.33 11.14 -1.57
N THR A 101 -10.49 10.33 -0.92
CA THR A 101 -10.91 9.25 -0.02
C THR A 101 -10.24 9.36 1.34
N THR A 102 -10.83 8.72 2.34
CA THR A 102 -10.28 8.63 3.70
C THR A 102 -9.17 7.56 3.74
N GLY A 103 -8.05 7.88 3.09
CA GLY A 103 -6.93 6.98 2.78
C GLY A 103 -7.22 6.04 1.61
N SER A 104 -6.17 5.42 1.05
CA SER A 104 -6.30 4.42 -0.03
C SER A 104 -7.12 3.19 0.38
N GLN A 105 -7.18 2.87 1.67
CA GLN A 105 -8.02 1.78 2.17
C GLN A 105 -9.51 2.00 1.86
N GLN A 106 -10.01 3.23 1.98
CA GLN A 106 -11.38 3.53 1.56
C GLN A 106 -11.54 3.42 0.04
N ALA A 107 -10.55 3.87 -0.74
CA ALA A 107 -10.59 3.71 -2.20
C ALA A 107 -10.76 2.25 -2.61
N LEU A 108 -10.00 1.32 -2.00
CA LEU A 108 -10.16 -0.12 -2.21
C LEU A 108 -11.56 -0.62 -1.84
N GLY A 109 -12.09 -0.17 -0.69
CA GLY A 109 -13.45 -0.52 -0.26
C GLY A 109 -14.54 -0.02 -1.21
N LEU A 110 -14.40 1.20 -1.74
CA LEU A 110 -15.33 1.76 -2.73
C LEU A 110 -15.28 0.98 -4.05
N VAL A 111 -14.07 0.67 -4.54
CA VAL A 111 -13.87 -0.17 -5.74
C VAL A 111 -14.52 -1.54 -5.55
N ALA A 112 -14.27 -2.20 -4.42
CA ALA A 112 -14.90 -3.47 -4.11
C ALA A 112 -16.43 -3.38 -4.07
N SER A 113 -16.98 -2.33 -3.46
CA SER A 113 -18.43 -2.12 -3.34
C SER A 113 -19.12 -1.85 -4.67
N VAL A 114 -18.40 -1.25 -5.64
CA VAL A 114 -18.94 -0.89 -6.95
C VAL A 114 -18.80 -2.02 -7.98
N LEU A 115 -17.71 -2.78 -7.90
CA LEU A 115 -17.38 -3.76 -8.95
C LEU A 115 -17.66 -5.22 -8.58
N LEU A 116 -17.84 -5.55 -7.29
CA LEU A 116 -17.93 -6.94 -6.84
C LEU A 116 -19.30 -7.31 -6.29
N ASP A 117 -19.81 -8.42 -6.80
CA ASP A 117 -20.82 -9.23 -6.13
C ASP A 117 -20.15 -10.43 -5.42
N PRO A 118 -20.75 -10.99 -4.36
CA PRO A 118 -20.23 -12.19 -3.70
C PRO A 118 -20.03 -13.34 -4.68
N GLY A 119 -18.82 -13.92 -4.71
CA GLY A 119 -18.42 -14.99 -5.61
C GLY A 119 -17.71 -14.51 -6.90
N ASP A 120 -17.68 -13.22 -7.19
CA ASP A 120 -16.91 -12.70 -8.30
C ASP A 120 -15.40 -12.95 -8.12
N ALA A 121 -14.72 -13.27 -9.21
CA ALA A 121 -13.28 -13.48 -9.19
C ALA A 121 -12.50 -12.16 -9.32
N VAL A 122 -11.40 -12.06 -8.58
CA VAL A 122 -10.43 -10.96 -8.62
C VAL A 122 -9.04 -11.54 -8.80
N LEU A 123 -8.31 -11.09 -9.82
CA LEU A 123 -6.89 -11.43 -9.96
C LEU A 123 -6.07 -10.56 -9.01
N VAL A 124 -5.16 -11.18 -8.25
CA VAL A 124 -4.24 -10.50 -7.33
C VAL A 124 -2.83 -11.04 -7.49
N GLU A 125 -1.83 -10.20 -7.31
CA GLU A 125 -0.45 -10.65 -7.20
C GLU A 125 -0.31 -11.68 -6.08
N ASN A 126 0.63 -12.62 -6.19
CA ASN A 126 0.90 -13.61 -5.16
C ASN A 126 2.39 -13.69 -4.85
N PRO A 127 2.88 -13.02 -3.77
CA PRO A 127 2.12 -12.36 -2.70
C PRO A 127 1.56 -10.98 -3.08
N SER A 128 0.60 -10.45 -2.27
CA SER A 128 -0.06 -9.17 -2.47
C SER A 128 -0.26 -8.40 -1.16
N TYR A 129 -0.76 -7.17 -1.26
CA TYR A 129 -1.06 -6.33 -0.10
C TYR A 129 -2.19 -6.92 0.75
N LEU A 130 -1.85 -7.30 1.98
CA LEU A 130 -2.75 -8.02 2.90
C LEU A 130 -4.10 -7.31 3.09
N ALA A 131 -4.09 -5.97 3.27
CA ALA A 131 -5.33 -5.25 3.48
C ALA A 131 -6.22 -5.16 2.23
N ALA A 132 -5.66 -5.24 1.02
CA ALA A 132 -6.44 -5.41 -0.20
C ALA A 132 -7.06 -6.80 -0.28
N LEU A 133 -6.30 -7.86 0.03
CA LEU A 133 -6.84 -9.23 0.11
C LEU A 133 -8.00 -9.31 1.09
N GLN A 134 -7.85 -8.72 2.28
CA GLN A 134 -8.92 -8.67 3.29
C GLN A 134 -10.14 -7.87 2.81
N CYS A 135 -9.91 -6.71 2.15
CA CYS A 135 -10.98 -5.87 1.63
C CYS A 135 -11.83 -6.60 0.59
N PHE A 136 -11.18 -7.26 -0.37
CA PHE A 136 -11.87 -8.02 -1.42
C PHE A 136 -12.51 -9.29 -0.86
N GLY A 137 -11.84 -9.99 0.08
CA GLY A 137 -12.41 -11.13 0.80
C GLY A 137 -13.66 -10.73 1.59
N PHE A 138 -13.66 -9.58 2.27
CA PHE A 138 -14.84 -9.07 2.97
C PHE A 138 -16.00 -8.72 2.02
N ALA A 139 -15.72 -8.33 0.78
CA ALA A 139 -16.72 -8.16 -0.26
C ALA A 139 -17.26 -9.52 -0.80
N GLY A 140 -16.67 -10.64 -0.37
CA GLY A 140 -17.06 -11.99 -0.80
C GLY A 140 -16.41 -12.40 -2.13
N ALA A 141 -15.34 -11.75 -2.56
CA ALA A 141 -14.66 -12.10 -3.79
C ALA A 141 -13.86 -13.41 -3.68
N LYS A 142 -13.78 -14.14 -4.79
CA LYS A 142 -12.84 -15.23 -4.99
C LYS A 142 -11.49 -14.68 -5.42
N LEU A 143 -10.51 -14.71 -4.55
CA LEU A 143 -9.16 -14.27 -4.88
C LEU A 143 -8.45 -15.33 -5.74
N VAL A 144 -8.00 -14.91 -6.92
CA VAL A 144 -7.28 -15.77 -7.88
C VAL A 144 -5.83 -15.29 -7.93
N PRO A 145 -4.87 -16.09 -7.43
CA PRO A 145 -3.48 -15.71 -7.39
C PRO A 145 -2.87 -15.68 -8.79
N VAL A 146 -2.19 -14.59 -9.11
CA VAL A 146 -1.33 -14.48 -10.29
C VAL A 146 0.11 -14.73 -9.85
N PRO A 147 0.83 -15.69 -10.44
CA PRO A 147 2.22 -15.94 -10.12
C PRO A 147 3.08 -14.68 -10.26
N CYS A 148 4.05 -14.52 -9.36
CA CYS A 148 5.04 -13.45 -9.40
C CYS A 148 6.45 -14.04 -9.35
N ASP A 149 7.36 -13.43 -10.10
CA ASP A 149 8.78 -13.72 -10.07
C ASP A 149 9.58 -12.53 -9.48
N GLU A 150 10.90 -12.50 -9.70
CA GLU A 150 11.77 -11.42 -9.22
C GLU A 150 11.47 -10.06 -9.87
N GLN A 151 10.77 -10.02 -11.00
CA GLN A 151 10.34 -8.81 -11.69
C GLN A 151 8.88 -8.43 -11.38
N GLY A 152 8.23 -9.12 -10.43
CA GLY A 152 6.83 -8.92 -10.07
C GLY A 152 5.89 -9.85 -10.83
N LEU A 153 4.68 -9.39 -11.11
CA LEU A 153 3.60 -10.16 -11.75
C LEU A 153 4.03 -10.78 -13.08
N ASP A 154 3.80 -12.09 -13.24
CA ASP A 154 3.99 -12.79 -14.52
C ASP A 154 2.82 -12.52 -15.47
N THR A 155 3.10 -11.73 -16.51
CA THR A 155 2.07 -11.32 -17.49
C THR A 155 1.57 -12.45 -18.35
N GLU A 156 2.38 -13.51 -18.57
CA GLU A 156 2.00 -14.65 -19.40
C GLU A 156 0.98 -15.57 -18.70
N ALA A 157 0.89 -15.48 -17.36
CA ALA A 157 -0.13 -16.18 -16.60
C ALA A 157 -1.52 -15.53 -16.71
N LEU A 158 -1.64 -14.25 -17.12
CA LEU A 158 -2.92 -13.52 -17.12
C LEU A 158 -3.94 -14.08 -18.12
N PRO A 159 -3.64 -14.30 -19.43
CA PRO A 159 -4.64 -14.74 -20.38
C PRO A 159 -5.34 -16.07 -20.00
N PRO A 160 -4.64 -17.14 -19.59
CA PRO A 160 -5.30 -18.37 -19.16
C PRO A 160 -6.16 -18.17 -17.89
N LEU A 161 -5.68 -17.40 -16.89
CA LEU A 161 -6.45 -17.11 -15.69
C LEU A 161 -7.72 -16.29 -15.98
N ILE A 162 -7.65 -15.33 -16.91
CA ILE A 162 -8.80 -14.55 -17.35
C ILE A 162 -9.83 -15.45 -18.04
N ALA A 163 -9.38 -16.35 -18.93
CA ALA A 163 -10.25 -17.27 -19.64
C ALA A 163 -10.96 -18.25 -18.69
N GLU A 164 -10.27 -18.77 -17.69
CA GLU A 164 -10.79 -19.74 -16.71
C GLU A 164 -11.74 -19.08 -15.71
N HIS A 165 -11.31 -17.96 -15.11
CA HIS A 165 -12.00 -17.41 -13.95
C HIS A 165 -12.91 -16.22 -14.25
N ARG A 166 -12.81 -15.59 -15.43
CA ARG A 166 -13.59 -14.42 -15.84
C ARG A 166 -13.61 -13.32 -14.77
N PRO A 167 -12.44 -12.85 -14.31
CA PRO A 167 -12.35 -11.91 -13.21
C PRO A 167 -12.97 -10.55 -13.54
N LYS A 168 -13.44 -9.84 -12.52
CA LYS A 168 -13.92 -8.46 -12.65
C LYS A 168 -12.76 -7.49 -12.88
N PHE A 169 -11.67 -7.68 -12.13
CA PHE A 169 -10.48 -6.83 -12.25
C PHE A 169 -9.19 -7.56 -11.85
N LEU A 170 -8.07 -6.96 -12.27
CA LEU A 170 -6.74 -7.24 -11.73
C LEU A 170 -6.37 -6.13 -10.75
N TYR A 171 -6.01 -6.49 -9.51
CA TYR A 171 -5.38 -5.61 -8.54
C TYR A 171 -3.86 -5.79 -8.58
N VAL A 172 -3.12 -4.68 -8.70
CA VAL A 172 -1.67 -4.67 -8.81
C VAL A 172 -1.05 -3.46 -8.10
N VAL A 173 0.09 -3.69 -7.43
CA VAL A 173 0.95 -2.63 -6.87
C VAL A 173 2.24 -2.59 -7.69
N PRO A 174 2.30 -1.82 -8.79
CA PRO A 174 3.37 -1.98 -9.78
C PRO A 174 4.69 -1.33 -9.37
N THR A 175 4.71 -0.51 -8.32
CA THR A 175 5.90 0.23 -7.90
C THR A 175 6.19 -0.02 -6.42
N PHE A 176 7.37 -0.57 -6.11
CA PHE A 176 7.81 -0.87 -4.74
C PHE A 176 6.77 -1.65 -3.94
N GLN A 177 6.24 -2.70 -4.55
CA GLN A 177 5.11 -3.51 -4.09
C GLN A 177 5.21 -3.88 -2.60
N ASN A 178 4.10 -3.79 -1.91
CA ASN A 178 3.96 -4.38 -0.58
C ASN A 178 3.35 -5.80 -0.71
N PRO A 179 4.09 -6.87 -0.33
CA PRO A 179 5.22 -6.89 0.60
C PRO A 179 6.60 -6.90 -0.04
N THR A 180 6.74 -7.14 -1.33
CA THR A 180 8.00 -7.58 -1.93
C THR A 180 9.01 -6.47 -2.22
N GLY A 181 8.63 -5.20 -2.19
CA GLY A 181 9.49 -4.08 -2.60
C GLY A 181 9.84 -4.08 -4.09
N ARG A 182 9.31 -5.01 -4.89
CA ARG A 182 9.59 -5.15 -6.31
C ARG A 182 8.91 -4.06 -7.13
N THR A 183 9.49 -3.77 -8.28
CA THR A 183 8.92 -2.82 -9.25
C THR A 183 8.69 -3.53 -10.57
N LEU A 184 7.44 -3.50 -11.06
CA LEU A 184 7.07 -4.07 -12.34
C LEU A 184 7.74 -3.30 -13.49
N PRO A 185 8.55 -3.95 -14.35
CA PRO A 185 9.27 -3.28 -15.44
C PRO A 185 8.32 -2.66 -16.48
N ALA A 186 8.79 -1.63 -17.20
CA ALA A 186 8.00 -0.92 -18.21
C ALA A 186 7.40 -1.85 -19.27
N GLN A 187 8.11 -2.90 -19.69
CA GLN A 187 7.60 -3.87 -20.66
C GLN A 187 6.39 -4.64 -20.10
N ARG A 188 6.46 -5.10 -18.85
CA ARG A 188 5.35 -5.81 -18.20
C ARG A 188 4.16 -4.88 -17.94
N ARG A 189 4.39 -3.61 -17.56
CA ARG A 189 3.32 -2.61 -17.43
C ARG A 189 2.55 -2.44 -18.73
N ARG A 190 3.25 -2.30 -19.85
CA ARG A 190 2.64 -2.24 -21.18
C ARG A 190 1.85 -3.51 -21.49
N ARG A 191 2.43 -4.69 -21.22
CA ARG A 191 1.77 -5.97 -21.48
C ARG A 191 0.50 -6.15 -20.64
N VAL A 192 0.48 -5.73 -19.38
CA VAL A 192 -0.74 -5.71 -18.54
C VAL A 192 -1.80 -4.81 -19.15
N ALA A 193 -1.42 -3.60 -19.61
CA ALA A 193 -2.35 -2.69 -20.28
C ALA A 193 -2.96 -3.28 -21.54
N GLU A 194 -2.14 -3.91 -22.39
CA GLU A 194 -2.58 -4.60 -23.61
C GLU A 194 -3.56 -5.73 -23.30
N ILE A 195 -3.21 -6.62 -22.36
CA ILE A 195 -4.07 -7.74 -21.95
C ILE A 195 -5.40 -7.23 -21.39
N ALA A 196 -5.38 -6.19 -20.55
CA ALA A 196 -6.59 -5.61 -20.02
C ALA A 196 -7.50 -5.03 -21.10
N ALA A 197 -6.91 -4.40 -22.13
CA ALA A 197 -7.63 -3.89 -23.29
C ALA A 197 -8.22 -5.02 -24.14
N GLU A 198 -7.43 -6.07 -24.43
CA GLU A 198 -7.82 -7.23 -25.23
C GLU A 198 -8.99 -8.02 -24.58
N HIS A 199 -8.99 -8.13 -23.26
CA HIS A 199 -9.97 -8.93 -22.52
C HIS A 199 -11.10 -8.15 -21.85
N GLY A 200 -11.12 -6.80 -21.98
CA GLY A 200 -12.13 -5.96 -21.32
C GLY A 200 -12.05 -5.97 -19.79
N LEU A 201 -10.84 -6.18 -19.23
CA LEU A 201 -10.60 -6.30 -17.81
C LEU A 201 -10.42 -4.93 -17.16
N TRP A 202 -11.04 -4.69 -15.99
CA TRP A 202 -10.70 -3.54 -15.16
C TRP A 202 -9.33 -3.71 -14.50
N LEU A 203 -8.60 -2.62 -14.35
CA LEU A 203 -7.33 -2.56 -13.63
C LEU A 203 -7.50 -1.70 -12.38
N ILE A 204 -7.01 -2.19 -11.25
CA ILE A 204 -6.90 -1.43 -10.02
C ILE A 204 -5.41 -1.29 -9.72
N GLU A 205 -4.85 -0.15 -10.10
CA GLU A 205 -3.44 0.18 -9.93
C GLU A 205 -3.26 0.97 -8.63
N ASP A 206 -2.69 0.34 -7.60
CA ASP A 206 -2.45 0.95 -6.29
C ASP A 206 -0.99 1.37 -6.17
N ASP A 207 -0.72 2.67 -6.11
CA ASP A 207 0.64 3.20 -6.07
C ASP A 207 0.83 4.27 -4.99
N PRO A 208 0.93 3.85 -3.72
CA PRO A 208 1.21 4.75 -2.60
C PRO A 208 2.70 5.09 -2.43
N TYR A 209 3.60 4.40 -3.15
CA TYR A 209 5.06 4.48 -2.94
C TYR A 209 5.83 5.13 -4.08
N GLY A 210 5.22 5.39 -5.23
CA GLY A 210 5.92 5.77 -6.46
C GLY A 210 6.77 7.03 -6.36
N GLU A 211 6.49 7.92 -5.40
CA GLU A 211 7.29 9.10 -5.12
C GLU A 211 8.51 8.81 -4.22
N LEU A 212 8.57 7.64 -3.57
CA LEU A 212 9.69 7.21 -2.72
C LEU A 212 10.72 6.40 -3.53
N ARG A 213 11.21 6.96 -4.63
CA ARG A 213 12.23 6.35 -5.47
C ARG A 213 13.63 6.84 -5.08
N TYR A 214 14.55 5.90 -4.86
CA TYR A 214 15.93 6.18 -4.43
C TYR A 214 16.94 6.01 -5.55
N ASP A 215 16.71 5.01 -6.42
CA ASP A 215 17.58 4.65 -7.52
C ASP A 215 16.77 4.50 -8.82
N GLY A 216 17.41 4.76 -9.97
CA GLY A 216 16.82 4.62 -11.30
C GLY A 216 15.81 5.70 -11.66
N GLU A 217 15.23 5.58 -12.85
CA GLU A 217 14.27 6.54 -13.41
C GLU A 217 12.82 6.14 -13.04
N PRO A 218 11.92 7.12 -12.88
CA PRO A 218 10.49 6.86 -12.72
C PRO A 218 9.92 6.07 -13.90
N LEU A 219 9.00 5.16 -13.62
CA LEU A 219 8.30 4.37 -14.62
C LEU A 219 6.86 4.87 -14.76
N ALA A 220 6.40 4.99 -16.00
CA ALA A 220 5.03 5.36 -16.30
C ALA A 220 4.02 4.37 -15.69
N PRO A 221 2.90 4.84 -15.10
CA PRO A 221 1.84 3.99 -14.59
C PRO A 221 1.22 3.11 -15.68
N ILE A 222 0.62 1.98 -15.29
CA ILE A 222 -0.07 1.08 -16.23
C ILE A 222 -1.21 1.83 -16.93
N GLY A 223 -1.98 2.62 -16.18
CA GLY A 223 -3.09 3.40 -16.72
C GLY A 223 -2.73 4.46 -17.75
N SER A 224 -1.43 4.81 -17.90
CA SER A 224 -0.96 5.75 -18.92
C SER A 224 -0.73 5.12 -20.29
N HIS A 225 -0.70 3.78 -20.39
CA HIS A 225 -0.49 3.10 -21.65
C HIS A 225 -1.78 3.08 -22.51
N ALA A 226 -1.59 3.01 -23.82
CA ALA A 226 -2.70 3.00 -24.79
C ALA A 226 -3.72 1.89 -24.48
N GLY A 227 -5.01 2.23 -24.46
CA GLY A 227 -6.11 1.33 -24.19
C GLY A 227 -6.32 0.97 -22.71
N ALA A 228 -5.52 1.53 -21.77
CA ALA A 228 -5.65 1.27 -20.34
C ALA A 228 -6.34 2.41 -19.57
N SER A 229 -6.25 3.65 -20.03
CA SER A 229 -6.75 4.83 -19.28
C SER A 229 -8.26 4.76 -18.98
N ASP A 230 -9.05 4.24 -19.90
CA ASP A 230 -10.52 4.12 -19.81
C ASP A 230 -10.99 2.91 -18.98
N ARG A 231 -10.05 2.13 -18.44
CA ARG A 231 -10.32 0.91 -17.65
C ARG A 231 -9.46 0.77 -16.40
N THR A 232 -8.66 1.79 -16.06
CA THR A 232 -7.81 1.77 -14.88
C THR A 232 -8.34 2.71 -13.81
N VAL A 233 -8.55 2.20 -12.60
CA VAL A 233 -8.65 3.00 -11.38
C VAL A 233 -7.26 3.06 -10.77
N SER A 234 -6.66 4.25 -10.78
CA SER A 234 -5.35 4.49 -10.15
C SER A 234 -5.55 5.07 -8.77
N ILE A 235 -5.04 4.37 -7.75
CA ILE A 235 -5.16 4.73 -6.34
C ILE A 235 -3.83 5.25 -5.82
N SER A 236 -3.85 6.29 -4.98
CA SER A 236 -2.67 6.77 -4.28
C SER A 236 -3.02 7.39 -2.93
N SER A 237 -2.01 7.85 -2.19
CA SER A 237 -2.20 8.39 -0.84
C SER A 237 -1.09 9.37 -0.46
N LEU A 238 -1.44 10.39 0.33
CA LEU A 238 -0.47 11.29 0.96
C LEU A 238 0.19 10.68 2.21
N SER A 239 -0.21 9.48 2.62
CA SER A 239 0.27 8.84 3.85
C SER A 239 1.77 8.57 3.89
N LYS A 240 2.44 8.47 2.74
CA LYS A 240 3.86 8.11 2.66
C LYS A 240 4.78 9.29 2.39
N VAL A 241 4.22 10.38 1.87
CA VAL A 241 4.96 11.59 1.50
C VAL A 241 4.64 12.79 2.38
N LEU A 242 3.51 12.77 3.12
CA LEU A 242 3.13 13.86 4.00
C LEU A 242 2.88 13.35 5.43
N SER A 243 1.74 12.70 5.69
CA SER A 243 1.43 12.12 7.00
C SER A 243 0.31 11.10 6.89
N PRO A 244 0.47 9.89 7.47
CA PRO A 244 -0.61 8.91 7.50
C PRO A 244 -1.79 9.34 8.39
N GLY A 245 -1.55 10.19 9.38
CA GLY A 245 -2.57 10.67 10.31
C GLY A 245 -3.64 11.57 9.66
N LEU A 246 -3.31 12.24 8.55
CA LEU A 246 -4.27 13.07 7.79
C LEU A 246 -5.39 12.27 7.13
N ARG A 247 -5.18 10.98 6.92
CA ARG A 247 -6.15 10.09 6.28
C ARG A 247 -6.60 10.58 4.89
N ILE A 248 -5.70 11.17 4.10
CA ILE A 248 -5.98 11.59 2.73
C ILE A 248 -5.43 10.56 1.75
N GLY A 249 -6.35 9.86 1.09
CA GLY A 249 -6.13 9.09 -0.11
C GLY A 249 -6.87 9.72 -1.28
N PHE A 250 -6.60 9.25 -2.47
CA PHE A 250 -7.26 9.71 -3.68
C PHE A 250 -7.16 8.65 -4.77
N LEU A 251 -8.13 8.70 -5.67
CA LEU A 251 -8.10 7.87 -6.86
C LEU A 251 -8.40 8.71 -8.10
N ARG A 252 -7.90 8.27 -9.24
CA ARG A 252 -8.37 8.64 -10.57
C ARG A 252 -9.15 7.45 -11.12
N ALA A 253 -10.35 7.69 -11.61
CA ALA A 253 -11.14 6.66 -12.25
C ALA A 253 -11.72 7.13 -13.59
N PRO A 254 -11.98 6.21 -14.54
CA PRO A 254 -12.70 6.52 -15.78
C PRO A 254 -14.08 7.11 -15.49
N GLU A 255 -14.57 7.97 -16.39
CA GLU A 255 -15.88 8.64 -16.30
C GLU A 255 -17.02 7.65 -15.95
N ALA A 256 -17.00 6.46 -16.53
CA ALA A 256 -17.99 5.42 -16.30
C ALA A 256 -18.09 4.96 -14.82
N LEU A 257 -17.01 5.09 -14.06
CA LEU A 257 -16.95 4.68 -12.64
C LEU A 257 -17.11 5.84 -11.66
N MET A 258 -16.92 7.09 -12.08
CA MET A 258 -16.97 8.24 -11.14
C MET A 258 -18.33 8.38 -10.46
N GLY A 259 -19.42 8.28 -11.19
CA GLY A 259 -20.78 8.33 -10.60
C GLY A 259 -21.02 7.21 -9.57
N PRO A 260 -20.86 5.94 -9.95
CA PRO A 260 -20.96 4.81 -9.01
C PRO A 260 -20.06 4.92 -7.78
N LEU A 261 -18.79 5.32 -7.94
CA LEU A 261 -17.85 5.50 -6.82
C LEU A 261 -18.29 6.64 -5.89
N THR A 262 -18.80 7.74 -6.44
CA THR A 262 -19.37 8.85 -5.64
C THR A 262 -20.59 8.41 -4.83
N ILE A 263 -21.50 7.62 -5.42
CA ILE A 263 -22.66 7.07 -4.72
C ILE A 263 -22.22 6.14 -3.57
N ALA A 264 -21.27 5.25 -3.84
CA ALA A 264 -20.72 4.36 -2.82
C ALA A 264 -20.07 5.15 -1.68
N LYS A 265 -19.32 6.21 -2.00
CA LYS A 265 -18.69 7.09 -0.99
C LYS A 265 -19.73 7.85 -0.17
N GLN A 266 -20.81 8.35 -0.78
CA GLN A 266 -21.91 8.98 -0.04
C GLN A 266 -22.49 8.02 1.01
N ALA A 267 -22.64 6.75 0.66
CA ALA A 267 -23.14 5.73 1.58
C ALA A 267 -22.13 5.34 2.67
N ALA A 268 -20.81 5.44 2.38
CA ALA A 268 -19.76 5.03 3.30
C ALA A 268 -19.45 6.07 4.39
N ASP A 269 -19.22 7.33 4.00
CA ASP A 269 -18.79 8.38 4.93
C ASP A 269 -19.27 9.80 4.56
N LEU A 270 -20.09 9.92 3.54
CA LEU A 270 -20.58 11.17 2.94
C LEU A 270 -19.46 11.96 2.23
N HIS A 271 -18.39 12.29 2.92
CA HIS A 271 -17.18 12.93 2.39
C HIS A 271 -15.99 12.73 3.34
N THR A 272 -14.77 12.84 2.83
CA THR A 272 -13.56 12.91 3.65
C THR A 272 -13.52 14.20 4.46
N SER A 273 -12.94 14.19 5.65
CA SER A 273 -12.86 15.33 6.57
C SER A 273 -12.46 16.64 5.88
N THR A 274 -13.31 17.67 5.97
CA THR A 274 -13.11 18.96 5.30
C THR A 274 -11.86 19.67 5.83
N VAL A 275 -11.63 19.64 7.14
CA VAL A 275 -10.48 20.31 7.75
C VAL A 275 -9.16 19.65 7.30
N ASP A 276 -9.13 18.31 7.20
CA ASP A 276 -7.92 17.59 6.74
C ASP A 276 -7.67 17.83 5.25
N GLN A 277 -8.71 17.92 4.43
CA GLN A 277 -8.57 18.29 3.01
C GLN A 277 -7.99 19.69 2.84
N ILE A 278 -8.45 20.68 3.62
CA ILE A 278 -7.93 22.05 3.56
C ILE A 278 -6.47 22.09 4.03
N ALA A 279 -6.13 21.37 5.10
CA ALA A 279 -4.76 21.28 5.58
C ALA A 279 -3.84 20.57 4.57
N ALA A 280 -4.28 19.45 3.98
CA ALA A 280 -3.54 18.74 2.93
C ALA A 280 -3.31 19.64 1.70
N ARG A 281 -4.34 20.38 1.25
CA ARG A 281 -4.21 21.34 0.16
C ARG A 281 -3.15 22.40 0.45
N ALA A 282 -3.19 23.00 1.63
CA ALA A 282 -2.20 24.02 2.02
C ALA A 282 -0.79 23.44 2.06
N SER A 283 -0.64 22.19 2.54
CA SER A 283 0.66 21.50 2.56
C SER A 283 1.17 21.18 1.15
N LEU A 284 0.29 20.77 0.22
CA LEU A 284 0.68 20.53 -1.18
C LEU A 284 1.04 21.79 -1.96
N GLN A 285 0.53 22.95 -1.54
CA GLN A 285 0.84 24.26 -2.13
C GLN A 285 2.12 24.89 -1.57
N ALA A 286 2.67 24.33 -0.50
CA ALA A 286 3.92 24.82 0.09
C ALA A 286 5.10 24.56 -0.86
N ALA A 287 5.98 25.54 -0.97
CA ALA A 287 7.08 25.51 -1.94
C ALA A 287 8.17 24.45 -1.64
N ASP A 288 8.19 23.94 -0.41
CA ASP A 288 9.20 23.02 0.12
C ASP A 288 8.78 21.54 0.12
N LEU A 289 7.59 21.21 -0.40
CA LEU A 289 7.11 19.82 -0.40
C LEU A 289 8.01 18.88 -1.23
N ASP A 290 8.44 19.31 -2.40
CA ASP A 290 9.30 18.47 -3.25
C ASP A 290 10.71 18.29 -2.63
N GLU A 291 11.23 19.31 -1.94
CA GLU A 291 12.45 19.19 -1.14
C GLU A 291 12.25 18.22 0.03
N HIS A 292 11.11 18.28 0.71
CA HIS A 292 10.76 17.34 1.76
C HIS A 292 10.73 15.88 1.24
N ILE A 293 10.11 15.61 0.09
CA ILE A 293 10.09 14.27 -0.52
C ILE A 293 11.51 13.83 -0.91
N ALA A 294 12.33 14.72 -1.43
CA ALA A 294 13.73 14.42 -1.74
C ALA A 294 14.52 14.04 -0.47
N ASN A 295 14.30 14.75 0.63
CA ASN A 295 14.90 14.43 1.93
C ASN A 295 14.41 13.08 2.49
N LEU A 296 13.11 12.76 2.36
CA LEU A 296 12.60 11.42 2.69
C LEU A 296 13.31 10.34 1.89
N CYS A 297 13.43 10.52 0.57
CA CYS A 297 14.12 9.58 -0.31
C CYS A 297 15.59 9.40 0.09
N HIS A 298 16.29 10.48 0.44
CA HIS A 298 17.67 10.42 0.90
C HIS A 298 17.81 9.60 2.20
N GLU A 299 16.99 9.90 3.21
CA GLU A 299 17.06 9.20 4.49
C GLU A 299 16.62 7.73 4.39
N TYR A 300 15.56 7.43 3.65
CA TYR A 300 15.14 6.03 3.46
C TYR A 300 16.14 5.23 2.63
N ARG A 301 16.84 5.85 1.68
CA ARG A 301 17.98 5.22 0.99
C ARG A 301 19.07 4.80 1.96
N ARG A 302 19.47 5.69 2.89
CA ARG A 302 20.49 5.39 3.91
C ARG A 302 20.06 4.23 4.80
N ARG A 303 18.80 4.21 5.24
CA ARG A 303 18.22 3.14 6.07
C ARG A 303 18.14 1.81 5.33
N ARG A 304 17.68 1.82 4.09
CA ARG A 304 17.69 0.64 3.22
C ARG A 304 19.12 0.08 3.08
N ASP A 305 20.08 0.93 2.79
CA ASP A 305 21.45 0.50 2.57
C ASP A 305 22.08 -0.06 3.86
N ALA A 306 21.76 0.50 5.04
CA ALA A 306 22.15 -0.06 6.33
C ALA A 306 21.54 -1.44 6.57
N LEU A 307 20.25 -1.63 6.28
CA LEU A 307 19.60 -2.94 6.38
C LEU A 307 20.25 -3.97 5.46
N LEU A 308 20.42 -3.64 4.17
CA LEU A 308 20.97 -4.54 3.18
C LEU A 308 22.43 -4.93 3.47
N HIS A 309 23.21 -4.03 4.07
CA HIS A 309 24.63 -4.28 4.39
C HIS A 309 24.80 -5.41 5.40
N GLY A 310 23.93 -5.52 6.40
CA GLY A 310 24.05 -6.53 7.45
C GLY A 310 23.08 -7.71 7.33
N LEU A 311 22.16 -7.68 6.36
CA LEU A 311 21.07 -8.66 6.31
C LEU A 311 21.55 -10.09 5.99
N ALA A 312 22.59 -10.25 5.15
CA ALA A 312 23.15 -11.55 4.82
C ALA A 312 23.75 -12.26 6.05
N ASP A 313 24.34 -11.49 6.98
CA ASP A 313 24.91 -12.02 8.21
C ASP A 313 23.86 -12.25 9.30
N ALA A 314 22.70 -11.59 9.19
CA ALA A 314 21.63 -11.63 10.16
C ALA A 314 20.64 -12.78 9.94
N LEU A 315 20.52 -13.26 8.72
CA LEU A 315 19.65 -14.38 8.35
C LEU A 315 20.42 -15.70 8.28
N PRO A 316 19.74 -16.87 8.34
CA PRO A 316 20.34 -18.18 8.11
C PRO A 316 21.12 -18.24 6.79
N GLU A 317 22.25 -18.97 6.78
CA GLU A 317 23.09 -19.14 5.58
C GLU A 317 22.27 -19.72 4.42
N GLY A 318 22.40 -19.13 3.23
CA GLY A 318 21.63 -19.51 2.04
C GLY A 318 20.32 -18.72 1.88
N SER A 319 20.01 -17.80 2.79
CA SER A 319 18.88 -16.87 2.60
C SER A 319 19.12 -15.95 1.41
N THR A 320 18.05 -15.59 0.72
CA THR A 320 18.06 -14.64 -0.40
C THR A 320 17.18 -13.43 -0.10
N PHE A 321 17.50 -12.27 -0.65
CA PHE A 321 16.69 -11.07 -0.52
C PHE A 321 16.88 -10.13 -1.71
N ASN A 322 15.90 -9.29 -1.97
CA ASN A 322 15.98 -8.29 -3.03
C ASN A 322 16.64 -6.98 -2.56
N ARG A 323 17.02 -6.14 -3.53
CA ARG A 323 17.45 -4.75 -3.32
C ARG A 323 16.43 -3.85 -4.00
N PRO A 324 15.46 -3.27 -3.27
CA PRO A 324 14.47 -2.37 -3.87
C PRO A 324 15.08 -1.01 -4.25
N ASP A 325 14.63 -0.45 -5.38
CA ASP A 325 15.05 0.88 -5.84
C ASP A 325 14.30 2.02 -5.13
N GLY A 326 13.39 1.69 -4.20
CA GLY A 326 12.57 2.64 -3.49
C GLY A 326 11.60 1.97 -2.51
N GLY A 327 10.57 2.66 -2.10
CA GLY A 327 9.52 2.14 -1.23
C GLY A 327 9.96 1.99 0.23
N MET A 328 9.51 0.93 0.88
CA MET A 328 9.66 0.79 2.33
C MET A 328 10.11 -0.60 2.78
N PHE A 329 10.22 -1.59 1.86
CA PHE A 329 10.30 -3.00 2.23
C PHE A 329 11.43 -3.73 1.51
N VAL A 330 12.07 -4.62 2.23
CA VAL A 330 12.91 -5.70 1.71
C VAL A 330 12.16 -7.02 1.90
N TRP A 331 12.17 -7.86 0.88
CA TRP A 331 11.61 -9.20 0.90
C TRP A 331 12.74 -10.22 0.91
N ALA A 332 12.74 -11.07 1.93
CA ALA A 332 13.72 -12.13 2.06
C ALA A 332 13.06 -13.50 2.04
N ARG A 333 13.84 -14.52 1.67
CA ARG A 333 13.46 -15.92 1.68
C ARG A 333 14.54 -16.74 2.37
N LEU A 334 14.15 -17.50 3.36
CA LEU A 334 14.99 -18.40 4.12
C LEU A 334 15.32 -19.68 3.30
N PRO A 335 16.42 -20.40 3.60
CA PRO A 335 16.74 -21.67 2.97
C PRO A 335 15.73 -22.76 3.32
N GLU A 336 15.83 -23.91 2.65
CA GLU A 336 15.00 -25.08 2.94
C GLU A 336 15.15 -25.54 4.39
N GLY A 337 14.04 -26.00 4.97
CA GLY A 337 13.99 -26.44 6.38
C GLY A 337 13.77 -25.33 7.40
N HIS A 338 13.64 -24.07 6.98
CA HIS A 338 13.34 -22.96 7.89
C HIS A 338 11.91 -22.45 7.71
N ASP A 339 11.34 -21.92 8.79
CA ASP A 339 10.03 -21.26 8.81
C ASP A 339 10.16 -19.84 9.38
N ALA A 340 9.60 -18.84 8.68
CA ALA A 340 9.71 -17.45 9.09
C ALA A 340 8.90 -17.13 10.37
N ALA A 341 7.83 -17.87 10.68
CA ALA A 341 7.07 -17.67 11.90
C ALA A 341 7.83 -18.24 13.13
N GLU A 342 8.55 -19.36 12.95
CA GLU A 342 9.45 -19.88 13.98
C GLU A 342 10.60 -18.92 14.23
N LEU A 343 11.22 -18.39 13.17
CA LEU A 343 12.26 -17.36 13.29
C LEU A 343 11.73 -16.08 13.98
N LEU A 344 10.51 -15.63 13.67
CA LEU A 344 9.90 -14.50 14.38
C LEU A 344 9.74 -14.79 15.87
N THR A 345 9.31 -16.01 16.22
CA THR A 345 9.17 -16.40 17.63
C THR A 345 10.50 -16.37 18.39
N ALA A 346 11.59 -16.76 17.74
CA ALA A 346 12.94 -16.62 18.29
C ALA A 346 13.36 -15.14 18.35
N ALA A 347 13.11 -14.36 17.31
CA ALA A 347 13.46 -12.95 17.22
C ALA A 347 12.80 -12.09 18.32
N LEU A 348 11.53 -12.36 18.64
CA LEU A 348 10.82 -11.66 19.72
C LEU A 348 11.44 -11.87 21.12
N ARG A 349 12.14 -12.97 21.35
CA ARG A 349 12.89 -13.21 22.60
C ARG A 349 14.17 -12.34 22.69
N HIS A 350 14.62 -11.83 21.56
CA HIS A 350 15.76 -10.93 21.45
C HIS A 350 15.33 -9.48 21.12
N ASP A 351 14.07 -9.12 21.38
CA ASP A 351 13.50 -7.80 21.17
C ASP A 351 13.72 -7.26 19.75
N VAL A 352 13.53 -8.11 18.74
CA VAL A 352 13.50 -7.74 17.33
C VAL A 352 12.32 -8.40 16.64
N ALA A 353 11.69 -7.72 15.68
CA ALA A 353 10.54 -8.25 14.97
C ALA A 353 10.54 -7.91 13.48
N PHE A 354 9.90 -8.77 12.69
CA PHE A 354 9.62 -8.62 11.26
C PHE A 354 8.25 -9.25 10.95
N VAL A 355 7.78 -9.23 9.70
CA VAL A 355 6.52 -9.91 9.33
C VAL A 355 6.84 -11.17 8.53
N PRO A 356 6.41 -12.37 8.99
CA PRO A 356 6.41 -13.58 8.17
C PRO A 356 5.62 -13.38 6.88
N GLY A 357 6.08 -13.97 5.78
CA GLY A 357 5.50 -13.72 4.46
C GLY A 357 4.18 -14.44 4.18
N ALA A 358 3.93 -15.57 4.82
CA ALA A 358 2.78 -16.42 4.55
C ALA A 358 1.42 -15.68 4.48
N PRO A 359 1.10 -14.72 5.37
CA PRO A 359 -0.18 -13.98 5.32
C PRO A 359 -0.39 -13.11 4.08
N PHE A 360 0.65 -12.81 3.32
CA PHE A 360 0.53 -12.01 2.09
C PHE A 360 0.15 -12.83 0.86
N PHE A 361 0.09 -14.13 0.97
CA PHE A 361 -0.28 -15.02 -0.14
C PHE A 361 -1.80 -15.25 -0.16
N ALA A 362 -2.39 -15.10 -1.33
CA ALA A 362 -3.79 -15.44 -1.56
C ALA A 362 -4.01 -16.97 -1.60
N ALA A 363 -2.99 -17.70 -2.06
CA ALA A 363 -2.94 -19.18 -2.04
C ALA A 363 -1.49 -19.66 -2.00
N ASP A 364 -1.30 -20.91 -1.57
CA ASP A 364 0.01 -21.61 -1.56
C ASP A 364 1.12 -20.81 -0.89
N PRO A 365 1.00 -20.46 0.40
CA PRO A 365 1.94 -19.58 1.08
C PRO A 365 3.35 -20.18 1.15
N ASP A 366 4.38 -19.39 0.78
CA ASP A 366 5.77 -19.75 1.06
C ASP A 366 6.15 -19.32 2.48
N HIS A 367 6.12 -20.26 3.42
CA HIS A 367 6.43 -20.05 4.84
C HIS A 367 7.88 -19.63 5.12
N ARG A 368 8.78 -19.73 4.12
CA ARG A 368 10.18 -19.30 4.24
C ARG A 368 10.37 -17.81 3.98
N THR A 369 9.34 -17.11 3.55
CA THR A 369 9.44 -15.70 3.19
C THR A 369 9.16 -14.78 4.37
N LEU A 370 9.79 -13.58 4.36
CA LEU A 370 9.57 -12.55 5.35
C LEU A 370 9.73 -11.15 4.75
N ARG A 371 9.00 -10.19 5.33
CA ARG A 371 9.08 -8.77 4.99
C ARG A 371 9.77 -8.00 6.11
N LEU A 372 10.76 -7.17 5.74
CA LEU A 372 11.41 -6.22 6.62
C LEU A 372 11.16 -4.79 6.12
N SER A 373 10.70 -3.91 7.02
CA SER A 373 10.61 -2.47 6.76
C SER A 373 11.88 -1.78 7.28
N PHE A 374 12.42 -0.86 6.49
CA PHE A 374 13.62 -0.10 6.87
C PHE A 374 13.31 1.37 7.21
N THR A 375 12.03 1.78 7.23
CA THR A 375 11.70 3.20 7.30
C THR A 375 11.56 3.75 8.72
N THR A 376 11.32 2.90 9.71
CA THR A 376 10.99 3.33 11.08
C THR A 376 12.24 3.68 11.91
N HIS A 377 13.34 2.95 11.74
CA HIS A 377 14.53 3.06 12.56
C HIS A 377 15.68 3.77 11.86
N VAL A 378 16.50 4.51 12.63
CA VAL A 378 17.73 5.11 12.12
C VAL A 378 18.80 4.04 11.85
N PRO A 379 19.85 4.33 11.03
CA PRO A 379 20.84 3.32 10.63
C PRO A 379 21.50 2.57 11.79
N ASP A 380 21.81 3.23 12.90
CA ASP A 380 22.46 2.60 14.06
C ASP A 380 21.52 1.61 14.75
N GLU A 381 20.23 1.93 14.88
CA GLU A 381 19.21 1.01 15.40
C GLU A 381 18.98 -0.18 14.47
N ILE A 382 19.04 0.06 13.15
CA ILE A 382 18.96 -1.02 12.14
C ILE A 382 20.12 -2.00 12.34
N VAL A 383 21.35 -1.52 12.52
CA VAL A 383 22.54 -2.37 12.78
C VAL A 383 22.36 -3.19 14.06
N GLU A 384 21.87 -2.57 15.14
CA GLU A 384 21.57 -3.27 16.39
C GLU A 384 20.46 -4.32 16.21
N GLY A 385 19.35 -3.98 15.52
CA GLY A 385 18.27 -4.91 15.23
C GLY A 385 18.75 -6.13 14.42
N LEU A 386 19.65 -5.91 13.45
CA LEU A 386 20.27 -7.01 12.69
C LEU A 386 21.19 -7.89 13.56
N ALA A 387 21.91 -7.30 14.52
CA ALA A 387 22.71 -8.06 15.47
C ALA A 387 21.84 -8.97 16.35
N ARG A 388 20.69 -8.47 16.83
CA ARG A 388 19.69 -9.25 17.58
C ARG A 388 19.08 -10.35 16.72
N LEU A 389 18.71 -10.04 15.46
CA LEU A 389 18.16 -11.03 14.51
C LEU A 389 19.17 -12.17 14.24
N ARG A 390 20.46 -11.83 14.08
CA ARG A 390 21.53 -12.83 13.91
C ARG A 390 21.62 -13.77 15.13
N THR A 391 21.49 -13.24 16.35
CA THR A 391 21.50 -14.06 17.55
C THR A 391 20.29 -15.00 17.57
N ALA A 392 19.10 -14.46 17.29
CA ALA A 392 17.85 -15.23 17.21
C ALA A 392 17.92 -16.37 16.15
N ALA A 393 18.52 -16.09 15.00
CA ALA A 393 18.67 -17.08 13.93
C ALA A 393 19.61 -18.25 14.31
N ARG A 394 20.58 -18.01 15.21
CA ARG A 394 21.50 -19.07 15.72
C ARG A 394 20.86 -19.89 16.85
N ASP A 395 19.99 -19.29 17.66
CA ASP A 395 19.31 -19.93 18.78
C ASP A 395 18.09 -20.77 18.35
N GLY A 396 17.58 -20.53 17.15
CA GLY A 396 16.40 -21.21 16.58
C GLY A 396 16.71 -22.26 15.52
N GLY A 397 18.00 -22.51 15.22
CA GLY A 397 18.48 -23.48 14.22
C GLY A 397 18.83 -24.84 14.81
#